data_f52e2b4debacc20009d60c12ad65474a
#
_entry.id   f52e2b4debacc20009d60c12ad65474a
#
_cell.length_a   1.000
_cell.length_b   1.000
_cell.length_c   1.000
_cell.angle_alpha   90.00
_cell.angle_beta   90.00
_cell.angle_gamma   90.00
#
_symmetry.space_group_name_H-M   'P 1'
#
loop_
_entity.id
_entity.type
_entity.pdbx_description
1 polymer ?
#
loop_
_entity_poly.entity_id
_entity_poly.type
_entity_poly.pdbx_seq_one_letter_code
_entity_poly.pdbx_strand_id
1 'polypeptide(L)'
;MKHPLLMLCCTVVALCACSPSVRHHNTGVYLLVDTSGTYNRQVGKAEQIILFALSRLQPADSIAVARIDTGSFTEKNIIAKATFDERPSTANQQKRAFASRVERFIDESTPAPYTDITGGLLQAVEFLNEKDTGRKEILIFSDMKEELAKGYVRDNLPLDFKGFDVVALNVTKLRSDNFDPREYMARLDSWRAKVEQGGGHWRVINDLDRLDGLL
;
A
#
# COMPACT_ATOMS: atom_id res chain seq x y z
N MET A 1 -45.21 -12.59 -67.54
CA MET A 1 -43.81 -12.53 -67.12
C MET A 1 -43.72 -11.71 -65.85
N LYS A 2 -43.59 -12.38 -64.73
CA LYS A 2 -43.56 -11.75 -63.40
C LYS A 2 -42.30 -12.26 -62.67
N HIS A 3 -41.31 -11.37 -62.45
CA HIS A 3 -40.10 -11.66 -61.70
C HIS A 3 -40.37 -11.46 -60.20
N PRO A 4 -40.10 -12.42 -59.31
CA PRO A 4 -40.10 -12.16 -57.89
C PRO A 4 -38.73 -11.60 -57.47
N LEU A 5 -38.77 -10.45 -56.83
CA LEU A 5 -37.63 -9.76 -56.21
C LEU A 5 -37.29 -10.51 -54.92
N LEU A 6 -36.12 -11.15 -54.94
CA LEU A 6 -35.58 -11.88 -53.79
C LEU A 6 -34.98 -10.87 -52.79
N MET A 7 -35.68 -10.63 -51.68
CA MET A 7 -35.25 -9.72 -50.58
C MET A 7 -34.27 -10.45 -49.67
N LEU A 8 -32.97 -10.20 -49.87
CA LEU A 8 -31.88 -10.73 -49.06
C LEU A 8 -31.83 -9.95 -47.73
N CYS A 9 -32.35 -10.54 -46.65
CA CYS A 9 -32.31 -9.98 -45.29
C CYS A 9 -30.95 -10.28 -44.67
N CYS A 10 -30.01 -9.32 -44.68
CA CYS A 10 -28.74 -9.40 -43.98
C CYS A 10 -29.00 -9.20 -42.48
N THR A 11 -29.09 -10.28 -41.70
CA THR A 11 -29.03 -10.26 -40.24
C THR A 11 -27.60 -10.03 -39.78
N VAL A 12 -27.31 -8.78 -39.40
CA VAL A 12 -26.06 -8.43 -38.69
C VAL A 12 -26.16 -8.95 -37.24
N VAL A 13 -25.53 -10.08 -36.96
CA VAL A 13 -25.31 -10.56 -35.63
C VAL A 13 -24.21 -9.70 -34.99
N ALA A 14 -24.61 -8.76 -34.13
CA ALA A 14 -23.68 -8.02 -33.29
C ALA A 14 -23.13 -8.99 -32.22
N LEU A 15 -21.93 -9.51 -32.46
CA LEU A 15 -21.14 -10.22 -31.46
C LEU A 15 -20.73 -9.21 -30.40
N CYS A 16 -21.50 -9.08 -29.31
CA CYS A 16 -21.03 -8.50 -28.08
C CYS A 16 -19.89 -9.39 -27.55
N ALA A 17 -18.66 -9.09 -27.96
CA ALA A 17 -17.48 -9.65 -27.34
C ALA A 17 -17.39 -9.07 -25.91
N CYS A 18 -18.01 -9.75 -24.94
CA CYS A 18 -17.64 -9.60 -23.55
C CYS A 18 -16.20 -10.09 -23.44
N SER A 19 -15.24 -9.19 -23.49
CA SER A 19 -13.87 -9.52 -23.07
C SER A 19 -13.94 -9.99 -21.62
N PRO A 20 -13.53 -11.24 -21.31
CA PRO A 20 -13.46 -11.66 -19.93
C PRO A 20 -12.51 -10.69 -19.22
N SER A 21 -12.96 -10.11 -18.10
CA SER A 21 -12.08 -9.34 -17.23
C SER A 21 -10.93 -10.26 -16.83
N VAL A 22 -9.71 -9.95 -17.26
CA VAL A 22 -8.51 -10.69 -16.86
C VAL A 22 -8.42 -10.51 -15.35
N ARG A 23 -8.69 -11.56 -14.59
CA ARG A 23 -8.47 -11.54 -13.14
C ARG A 23 -6.97 -11.57 -12.94
N HIS A 24 -6.41 -10.46 -12.54
CA HIS A 24 -5.02 -10.41 -12.10
C HIS A 24 -4.90 -11.19 -10.80
N HIS A 25 -4.02 -12.19 -10.77
CA HIS A 25 -3.75 -13.01 -9.57
C HIS A 25 -2.53 -12.51 -8.79
N ASN A 26 -1.86 -11.50 -9.31
CA ASN A 26 -0.68 -10.89 -8.70
C ASN A 26 -1.06 -10.01 -7.50
N THR A 27 -0.12 -9.90 -6.58
CA THR A 27 -0.24 -9.08 -5.37
C THR A 27 0.58 -7.80 -5.52
N GLY A 28 0.01 -6.68 -5.10
CA GLY A 28 0.73 -5.43 -4.92
C GLY A 28 0.82 -5.08 -3.45
N VAL A 29 2.01 -4.76 -2.98
CA VAL A 29 2.27 -4.34 -1.60
C VAL A 29 2.88 -2.96 -1.60
N TYR A 30 2.33 -2.04 -0.81
CA TYR A 30 2.93 -0.75 -0.54
C TYR A 30 3.18 -0.61 0.95
N LEU A 31 4.44 -0.51 1.36
CA LEU A 31 4.82 -0.39 2.75
C LEU A 31 5.27 1.04 3.06
N LEU A 32 4.60 1.67 4.00
CA LEU A 32 4.91 2.99 4.55
C LEU A 32 5.69 2.82 5.85
N VAL A 33 6.87 3.41 5.93
CA VAL A 33 7.75 3.36 7.11
C VAL A 33 7.82 4.74 7.74
N ASP A 34 7.34 4.85 8.96
CA ASP A 34 7.42 6.08 9.74
C ASP A 34 8.86 6.31 10.21
N THR A 35 9.42 7.43 9.79
CA THR A 35 10.76 7.87 10.19
C THR A 35 10.73 9.07 11.13
N SER A 36 9.57 9.40 11.73
CA SER A 36 9.46 10.50 12.70
C SER A 36 10.40 10.31 13.89
N GLY A 37 10.78 11.42 14.54
CA GLY A 37 11.80 11.41 15.60
C GLY A 37 11.49 10.48 16.77
N THR A 38 10.21 10.28 17.09
CA THR A 38 9.77 9.36 18.15
C THR A 38 9.79 7.90 17.72
N TYR A 39 9.54 7.63 16.42
CA TYR A 39 9.37 6.29 15.88
C TYR A 39 10.62 5.75 15.16
N ASN A 40 11.57 6.60 14.80
CA ASN A 40 12.79 6.21 14.06
C ASN A 40 13.58 5.06 14.71
N ARG A 41 13.52 4.91 16.04
CA ARG A 41 14.16 3.80 16.77
C ARG A 41 13.56 2.41 16.43
N GLN A 42 12.38 2.38 15.84
CA GLN A 42 11.68 1.15 15.48
C GLN A 42 11.96 0.73 14.02
N VAL A 43 12.63 1.57 13.23
CA VAL A 43 12.83 1.36 11.77
C VAL A 43 13.52 0.02 11.47
N GLY A 44 14.43 -0.46 12.34
CA GLY A 44 15.02 -1.78 12.21
C GLY A 44 14.03 -2.96 12.26
N LYS A 45 12.86 -2.78 12.92
CA LYS A 45 11.79 -3.80 12.88
C LYS A 45 11.05 -3.78 11.54
N ALA A 46 10.98 -2.63 10.87
CA ALA A 46 10.36 -2.53 9.55
C ALA A 46 11.10 -3.39 8.52
N GLU A 47 12.43 -3.54 8.65
CA GLU A 47 13.23 -4.42 7.81
C GLU A 47 12.73 -5.86 7.85
N GLN A 48 12.48 -6.40 9.05
CA GLN A 48 11.98 -7.78 9.21
C GLN A 48 10.64 -7.97 8.49
N ILE A 49 9.75 -6.99 8.58
CA ILE A 49 8.46 -7.02 7.88
C ILE A 49 8.65 -6.97 6.37
N ILE A 50 9.57 -6.15 5.88
CA ILE A 50 9.87 -6.03 4.45
C ILE A 50 10.46 -7.33 3.92
N LEU A 51 11.41 -7.93 4.64
CA LEU A 51 12.00 -9.22 4.28
C LEU A 51 10.96 -10.34 4.29
N PHE A 52 10.06 -10.34 5.28
CA PHE A 52 8.93 -11.26 5.31
C PHE A 52 8.03 -11.07 4.07
N ALA A 53 7.63 -9.84 3.75
CA ALA A 53 6.82 -9.54 2.57
C ALA A 53 7.52 -10.03 1.28
N LEU A 54 8.82 -9.72 1.11
CA LEU A 54 9.61 -10.19 -0.04
C LEU A 54 9.65 -11.72 -0.15
N SER A 55 9.64 -12.44 0.99
CA SER A 55 9.63 -13.91 0.99
C SER A 55 8.30 -14.50 0.49
N ARG A 56 7.19 -13.79 0.70
CA ARG A 56 5.85 -14.22 0.31
C ARG A 56 5.48 -13.86 -1.12
N LEU A 57 5.99 -12.73 -1.63
CA LEU A 57 5.69 -12.28 -2.98
C LEU A 57 6.21 -13.26 -4.04
N GLN A 58 5.47 -13.38 -5.13
CA GLN A 58 5.73 -14.28 -6.24
C GLN A 58 6.29 -13.50 -7.46
N PRO A 59 6.79 -14.16 -8.50
CA PRO A 59 7.00 -13.53 -9.81
C PRO A 59 5.75 -12.79 -10.28
N ALA A 60 5.92 -11.66 -10.96
CA ALA A 60 4.89 -10.72 -11.39
C ALA A 60 4.23 -9.90 -10.28
N ASP A 61 4.50 -10.15 -9.00
CA ASP A 61 4.04 -9.29 -7.91
C ASP A 61 4.78 -7.95 -7.90
N SER A 62 4.15 -6.94 -7.30
CA SER A 62 4.71 -5.60 -7.17
C SER A 62 4.89 -5.21 -5.72
N ILE A 63 5.96 -4.49 -5.43
CA ILE A 63 6.22 -3.94 -4.10
C ILE A 63 6.79 -2.54 -4.20
N ALA A 64 6.39 -1.66 -3.29
CA ALA A 64 7.09 -0.42 -3.01
C ALA A 64 7.27 -0.24 -1.50
N VAL A 65 8.35 0.40 -1.11
CA VAL A 65 8.62 0.87 0.25
C VAL A 65 8.86 2.35 0.19
N ALA A 66 8.15 3.11 0.99
CA ALA A 66 8.32 4.56 1.10
C ALA A 66 8.40 4.98 2.56
N ARG A 67 9.14 6.05 2.82
CA ARG A 67 9.17 6.68 4.14
C ARG A 67 8.00 7.63 4.31
N ILE A 68 7.48 7.73 5.52
CA ILE A 68 6.58 8.80 5.93
C ILE A 68 7.46 9.96 6.43
N ASP A 69 7.27 11.13 5.83
CA ASP A 69 8.03 12.35 6.11
C ASP A 69 7.12 13.57 5.92
N THR A 70 7.69 14.76 5.88
CA THR A 70 7.02 16.01 5.54
C THR A 70 6.54 15.98 4.09
N GLY A 71 5.22 15.99 3.87
CA GLY A 71 4.64 15.97 2.54
C GLY A 71 4.92 14.66 1.79
N SER A 72 4.43 13.55 2.34
CA SER A 72 4.73 12.17 1.84
C SER A 72 4.18 11.84 0.46
N PHE A 73 3.33 12.65 -0.14
CA PHE A 73 2.84 12.45 -1.50
C PHE A 73 3.88 12.94 -2.53
N THR A 74 5.01 12.22 -2.62
CA THR A 74 6.12 12.54 -3.53
C THR A 74 6.99 11.31 -3.82
N GLU A 75 7.42 11.17 -5.07
CA GLU A 75 8.35 10.11 -5.51
C GLU A 75 9.68 10.10 -4.72
N LYS A 76 10.10 11.24 -4.16
CA LYS A 76 11.33 11.35 -3.35
C LYS A 76 11.28 10.52 -2.06
N ASN A 77 10.08 10.19 -1.60
CA ASN A 77 9.91 9.38 -0.40
C ASN A 77 9.92 7.88 -0.69
N ILE A 78 9.88 7.48 -1.96
CA ILE A 78 9.99 6.08 -2.35
C ILE A 78 11.45 5.63 -2.22
N ILE A 79 11.70 4.70 -1.31
CA ILE A 79 13.00 4.09 -1.03
C ILE A 79 13.35 3.08 -2.10
N ALA A 80 12.39 2.20 -2.39
CA ALA A 80 12.53 1.16 -3.42
C ALA A 80 11.15 0.81 -3.98
N LYS A 81 11.08 0.55 -5.29
CA LYS A 81 9.90 0.00 -5.96
C LYS A 81 10.32 -1.01 -7.02
N ALA A 82 9.54 -2.09 -7.18
CA ALA A 82 9.76 -3.11 -8.18
C ALA A 82 8.45 -3.81 -8.55
N THR A 83 8.34 -4.20 -9.82
CA THR A 83 7.47 -5.30 -10.27
C THR A 83 8.41 -6.43 -10.65
N PHE A 84 8.25 -7.61 -10.02
CA PHE A 84 9.16 -8.71 -10.24
C PHE A 84 8.93 -9.37 -11.59
N ASP A 85 10.03 -9.79 -12.23
CA ASP A 85 10.00 -10.54 -13.48
C ASP A 85 9.21 -11.85 -13.30
N GLU A 86 8.58 -12.32 -14.37
CA GLU A 86 7.84 -13.60 -14.36
C GLU A 86 8.77 -14.81 -14.19
N ARG A 87 10.07 -14.67 -14.53
CA ARG A 87 11.07 -15.72 -14.37
C ARG A 87 11.57 -15.77 -12.92
N PRO A 88 11.38 -16.89 -12.20
CA PRO A 88 11.71 -16.98 -10.77
C PRO A 88 13.15 -16.62 -10.41
N SER A 89 14.13 -16.97 -11.26
CA SER A 89 15.54 -16.65 -11.01
C SER A 89 15.81 -15.15 -11.05
N THR A 90 15.22 -14.44 -12.02
CA THR A 90 15.32 -12.98 -12.15
C THR A 90 14.57 -12.28 -11.02
N ALA A 91 13.34 -12.73 -10.70
CA ALA A 91 12.58 -12.23 -9.57
C ALA A 91 13.37 -12.33 -8.26
N ASN A 92 14.03 -13.45 -8.01
CA ASN A 92 14.86 -13.64 -6.81
C ASN A 92 16.08 -12.70 -6.78
N GLN A 93 16.70 -12.39 -7.93
CA GLN A 93 17.76 -11.38 -7.99
C GLN A 93 17.23 -9.99 -7.68
N GLN A 94 16.07 -9.64 -8.25
CA GLN A 94 15.40 -8.35 -8.00
C GLN A 94 15.03 -8.20 -6.53
N LYS A 95 14.50 -9.25 -5.88
CA LYS A 95 14.19 -9.24 -4.44
C LYS A 95 15.43 -8.97 -3.59
N ARG A 96 16.57 -9.61 -3.89
CA ARG A 96 17.83 -9.35 -3.19
C ARG A 96 18.32 -7.92 -3.37
N ALA A 97 18.27 -7.40 -4.61
CA ALA A 97 18.63 -6.01 -4.88
C ALA A 97 17.71 -5.02 -4.18
N PHE A 98 16.40 -5.35 -4.09
CA PHE A 98 15.42 -4.57 -3.35
C PHE A 98 15.75 -4.56 -1.85
N ALA A 99 15.99 -5.72 -1.24
CA ALA A 99 16.36 -5.86 0.16
C ALA A 99 17.60 -5.01 0.51
N SER A 100 18.66 -5.07 -0.31
CA SER A 100 19.88 -4.29 -0.09
C SER A 100 19.66 -2.76 -0.18
N ARG A 101 18.66 -2.29 -0.95
CA ARG A 101 18.29 -0.87 -0.95
C ARG A 101 17.59 -0.45 0.33
N VAL A 102 16.71 -1.31 0.83
CA VAL A 102 15.99 -1.09 2.08
C VAL A 102 16.96 -1.09 3.26
N GLU A 103 17.87 -2.07 3.35
CA GLU A 103 18.91 -2.16 4.37
C GLU A 103 19.74 -0.86 4.43
N ARG A 104 20.24 -0.40 3.29
CA ARG A 104 20.99 0.86 3.21
C ARG A 104 20.17 2.05 3.70
N PHE A 105 18.90 2.13 3.32
CA PHE A 105 18.04 3.21 3.79
C PHE A 105 17.89 3.17 5.32
N ILE A 106 17.72 1.98 5.91
CA ILE A 106 17.55 1.83 7.36
C ILE A 106 18.81 2.29 8.09
N ASP A 107 20.00 1.92 7.59
CA ASP A 107 21.28 2.31 8.17
C ASP A 107 21.54 3.83 8.08
N GLU A 108 21.09 4.46 6.99
CA GLU A 108 21.28 5.91 6.72
C GLU A 108 20.08 6.76 7.16
N SER A 109 19.04 6.17 7.73
CA SER A 109 17.79 6.85 8.04
C SER A 109 17.97 7.95 9.08
N THR A 110 17.49 9.13 8.75
CA THR A 110 17.46 10.29 9.66
C THR A 110 16.02 10.59 10.08
N PRO A 111 15.78 11.03 11.33
CA PRO A 111 14.46 11.36 11.80
C PRO A 111 13.78 12.46 10.97
N ALA A 112 12.55 12.20 10.54
CA ALA A 112 11.70 13.19 9.91
C ALA A 112 11.09 14.13 10.97
N PRO A 113 10.96 15.44 10.69
CA PRO A 113 10.36 16.39 11.63
C PRO A 113 8.83 16.31 11.68
N TYR A 114 8.20 15.73 10.68
CA TYR A 114 6.74 15.63 10.55
C TYR A 114 6.32 14.26 10.01
N THR A 115 5.02 13.94 10.15
CA THR A 115 4.47 12.61 9.81
C THR A 115 3.20 12.81 8.97
N ASP A 116 3.33 12.74 7.63
CA ASP A 116 2.22 12.87 6.69
C ASP A 116 1.76 11.48 6.21
N ILE A 117 1.00 10.79 7.07
CA ILE A 117 0.47 9.44 6.78
C ILE A 117 -0.52 9.50 5.62
N THR A 118 -1.42 10.49 5.63
CA THR A 118 -2.44 10.65 4.59
C THR A 118 -1.81 10.86 3.22
N GLY A 119 -0.74 11.66 3.12
CA GLY A 119 0.02 11.80 1.87
C GLY A 119 0.66 10.51 1.41
N GLY A 120 1.23 9.73 2.33
CA GLY A 120 1.75 8.40 2.03
C GLY A 120 0.69 7.43 1.52
N LEU A 121 -0.51 7.45 2.11
CA LEU A 121 -1.65 6.63 1.68
C LEU A 121 -2.13 7.00 0.28
N LEU A 122 -2.20 8.29 -0.06
CA LEU A 122 -2.53 8.75 -1.41
C LEU A 122 -1.54 8.18 -2.44
N GLN A 123 -0.24 8.23 -2.14
CA GLN A 123 0.80 7.68 -3.02
C GLN A 123 0.71 6.15 -3.14
N ALA A 124 0.38 5.46 -2.03
CA ALA A 124 0.18 4.02 -2.04
C ALA A 124 -1.00 3.60 -2.94
N VAL A 125 -2.12 4.30 -2.84
CA VAL A 125 -3.31 4.06 -3.67
C VAL A 125 -3.00 4.29 -5.15
N GLU A 126 -2.32 5.39 -5.48
CA GLU A 126 -1.91 5.70 -6.85
C GLU A 126 -1.01 4.61 -7.43
N PHE A 127 0.06 4.25 -6.71
CA PHE A 127 0.99 3.20 -7.13
C PHE A 127 0.30 1.86 -7.37
N LEU A 128 -0.51 1.40 -6.42
CA LEU A 128 -1.15 0.09 -6.52
C LEU A 128 -2.25 0.04 -7.58
N ASN A 129 -2.91 1.16 -7.87
CA ASN A 129 -3.86 1.26 -8.97
C ASN A 129 -3.13 1.28 -10.32
N GLU A 130 -1.97 1.96 -10.44
CA GLU A 130 -1.15 1.93 -11.64
C GLU A 130 -0.66 0.51 -11.98
N LYS A 131 -0.33 -0.30 -10.95
CA LYS A 131 0.12 -1.69 -11.14
C LYS A 131 -1.00 -2.66 -11.49
N ASP A 132 -2.26 -2.25 -11.31
CA ASP A 132 -3.46 -3.05 -11.62
C ASP A 132 -3.38 -4.48 -11.06
N THR A 133 -2.94 -4.59 -9.79
CA THR A 133 -2.81 -5.88 -9.12
C THR A 133 -4.16 -6.39 -8.63
N GLY A 134 -4.35 -7.70 -8.61
CA GLY A 134 -5.60 -8.34 -8.16
C GLY A 134 -5.81 -8.22 -6.66
N ARG A 135 -4.74 -8.21 -5.88
CA ARG A 135 -4.72 -7.97 -4.44
C ARG A 135 -3.88 -6.74 -4.12
N LYS A 136 -4.39 -5.84 -3.30
CA LYS A 136 -3.75 -4.57 -2.97
C LYS A 136 -3.61 -4.42 -1.46
N GLU A 137 -2.38 -4.48 -0.98
CA GLU A 137 -2.05 -4.39 0.44
C GLU A 137 -1.27 -3.10 0.73
N ILE A 138 -1.75 -2.31 1.67
CA ILE A 138 -1.03 -1.15 2.21
C ILE A 138 -0.64 -1.47 3.65
N LEU A 139 0.66 -1.50 3.91
CA LEU A 139 1.24 -1.76 5.22
C LEU A 139 1.78 -0.46 5.80
N ILE A 140 1.36 -0.09 7.01
CA ILE A 140 1.77 1.16 7.65
C ILE A 140 2.52 0.83 8.93
N PHE A 141 3.83 0.99 8.92
CA PHE A 141 4.67 0.81 10.09
C PHE A 141 4.85 2.17 10.80
N SER A 142 3.99 2.46 11.78
CA SER A 142 3.89 3.76 12.46
C SER A 142 3.15 3.66 13.79
N ASP A 143 3.32 4.62 14.70
CA ASP A 143 2.45 4.82 15.85
C ASP A 143 1.09 5.44 15.50
N MET A 144 0.88 5.70 14.19
CA MET A 144 -0.36 6.25 13.62
C MET A 144 -0.70 7.67 14.08
N LYS A 145 0.27 8.42 14.62
CA LYS A 145 0.10 9.84 14.93
C LYS A 145 0.52 10.69 13.74
N GLU A 146 -0.47 11.26 13.05
CA GLU A 146 -0.20 12.19 11.96
C GLU A 146 0.14 13.58 12.51
N GLU A 147 1.26 14.16 12.06
CA GLU A 147 1.70 15.52 12.37
C GLU A 147 2.11 16.22 11.08
N LEU A 148 1.26 17.13 10.60
CA LEU A 148 1.50 17.83 9.33
C LEU A 148 2.31 19.11 9.54
N ALA A 149 3.24 19.40 8.63
CA ALA A 149 3.94 20.67 8.59
C ALA A 149 2.98 21.80 8.23
N LYS A 150 3.31 23.02 8.67
CA LYS A 150 2.53 24.22 8.35
C LYS A 150 2.37 24.38 6.83
N GLY A 151 1.13 24.54 6.39
CA GLY A 151 0.78 24.66 4.97
C GLY A 151 0.36 23.37 4.29
N TYR A 152 0.54 22.21 4.92
CA TYR A 152 -0.07 20.97 4.46
C TYR A 152 -1.44 20.79 5.06
N VAL A 153 -2.44 20.54 4.21
CA VAL A 153 -3.83 20.27 4.62
C VAL A 153 -4.22 18.94 4.00
N ARG A 154 -4.65 17.99 4.84
CA ARG A 154 -5.10 16.66 4.44
C ARG A 154 -6.57 16.40 4.82
N ASP A 155 -7.24 17.40 5.41
CA ASP A 155 -8.62 17.27 5.81
C ASP A 155 -9.52 17.14 4.57
N ASN A 156 -10.48 16.22 4.67
CA ASN A 156 -11.50 15.98 3.63
C ASN A 156 -10.95 15.53 2.25
N LEU A 157 -9.71 15.05 2.16
CA LEU A 157 -9.24 14.42 0.94
C LEU A 157 -9.95 13.07 0.77
N PRO A 158 -10.65 12.83 -0.34
CA PRO A 158 -11.27 11.55 -0.59
C PRO A 158 -10.19 10.50 -0.82
N LEU A 159 -10.14 9.49 0.07
CA LEU A 159 -9.29 8.32 -0.09
C LEU A 159 -10.19 7.17 -0.57
N ASP A 160 -10.00 6.74 -1.81
CA ASP A 160 -10.69 5.57 -2.35
C ASP A 160 -9.85 4.30 -2.05
N PHE A 161 -10.29 3.54 -1.06
CA PHE A 161 -9.66 2.29 -0.64
C PHE A 161 -10.43 1.05 -1.11
N LYS A 162 -11.33 1.20 -2.06
CA LYS A 162 -12.10 0.06 -2.56
C LYS A 162 -11.19 -1.04 -3.10
N GLY A 163 -11.27 -2.22 -2.47
CA GLY A 163 -10.43 -3.37 -2.83
C GLY A 163 -9.02 -3.34 -2.24
N PHE A 164 -8.78 -2.46 -1.26
CA PHE A 164 -7.52 -2.40 -0.52
C PHE A 164 -7.66 -3.02 0.88
N ASP A 165 -6.65 -3.80 1.27
CA ASP A 165 -6.38 -4.17 2.65
C ASP A 165 -5.34 -3.21 3.23
N VAL A 166 -5.69 -2.50 4.30
CA VAL A 166 -4.83 -1.53 4.98
C VAL A 166 -4.50 -2.05 6.37
N VAL A 167 -3.22 -2.27 6.64
CA VAL A 167 -2.74 -2.88 7.88
C VAL A 167 -1.78 -1.96 8.60
N ALA A 168 -2.16 -1.51 9.79
CA ALA A 168 -1.25 -0.81 10.68
C ALA A 168 -0.40 -1.82 11.48
N LEU A 169 0.91 -1.61 11.49
CA LEU A 169 1.90 -2.52 12.06
C LEU A 169 2.66 -1.86 13.19
N ASN A 170 2.88 -2.59 14.29
CA ASN A 170 3.67 -2.15 15.44
C ASN A 170 3.21 -0.78 15.97
N VAL A 171 1.90 -0.59 16.10
CA VAL A 171 1.37 0.68 16.61
C VAL A 171 1.70 0.80 18.10
N THR A 172 2.71 1.60 18.40
CA THR A 172 3.17 1.82 19.77
C THR A 172 2.34 2.88 20.48
N LYS A 173 2.27 2.76 21.80
CA LYS A 173 1.67 3.81 22.65
C LYS A 173 2.57 5.03 22.68
N LEU A 174 1.98 6.19 22.58
CA LEU A 174 2.63 7.47 22.83
C LEU A 174 2.76 7.73 24.34
N ARG A 175 3.58 8.69 24.72
CA ARG A 175 3.69 9.09 26.14
C ARG A 175 2.36 9.63 26.68
N SER A 176 1.59 10.36 25.86
CA SER A 176 0.26 10.84 26.20
C SER A 176 -0.73 9.70 26.51
N ASP A 177 -0.63 8.58 25.79
CA ASP A 177 -1.50 7.42 25.96
C ASP A 177 -1.33 6.75 27.34
N ASN A 178 -0.21 7.03 28.05
CA ASN A 178 0.00 6.56 29.43
C ASN A 178 -0.84 7.36 30.44
N PHE A 179 -1.21 8.59 30.11
CA PHE A 179 -2.08 9.43 30.95
C PHE A 179 -3.55 9.20 30.62
N ASP A 180 -3.88 9.03 29.33
CA ASP A 180 -5.23 8.68 28.88
C ASP A 180 -5.17 7.57 27.80
N PRO A 181 -5.36 6.30 28.20
CA PRO A 181 -5.38 5.18 27.25
C PRO A 181 -6.46 5.27 26.17
N ARG A 182 -7.48 6.11 26.36
CA ARG A 182 -8.54 6.32 25.35
C ARG A 182 -8.01 7.03 24.11
N GLU A 183 -6.97 7.86 24.24
CA GLU A 183 -6.32 8.52 23.08
C GLU A 183 -5.76 7.52 22.08
N TYR A 184 -5.15 6.44 22.57
CA TYR A 184 -4.65 5.36 21.72
C TYR A 184 -5.78 4.70 20.91
N MET A 185 -6.88 4.35 21.59
CA MET A 185 -8.03 3.73 20.93
C MET A 185 -8.70 4.68 19.94
N ALA A 186 -8.91 5.94 20.33
CA ALA A 186 -9.51 6.96 19.48
C ALA A 186 -8.69 7.20 18.19
N ARG A 187 -7.35 7.17 18.30
CA ARG A 187 -6.44 7.28 17.15
C ARG A 187 -6.65 6.11 16.18
N LEU A 188 -6.68 4.88 16.67
CA LEU A 188 -6.91 3.69 15.84
C LEU A 188 -8.31 3.68 15.22
N ASP A 189 -9.33 4.07 15.99
CA ASP A 189 -10.72 4.12 15.51
C ASP A 189 -10.90 5.20 14.44
N SER A 190 -10.20 6.33 14.56
CA SER A 190 -10.21 7.38 13.53
C SER A 190 -9.63 6.88 12.20
N TRP A 191 -8.51 6.16 12.23
CA TRP A 191 -7.92 5.57 11.03
C TRP A 191 -8.78 4.46 10.44
N ARG A 192 -9.37 3.60 11.29
CA ARG A 192 -10.35 2.60 10.87
C ARG A 192 -11.49 3.25 10.12
N ALA A 193 -12.11 4.27 10.71
CA ALA A 193 -13.23 4.97 10.10
C ALA A 193 -12.85 5.58 8.74
N LYS A 194 -11.66 6.21 8.63
CA LYS A 194 -11.17 6.78 7.38
C LYS A 194 -11.01 5.74 6.28
N VAL A 195 -10.44 4.57 6.59
CA VAL A 195 -10.22 3.47 5.63
C VAL A 195 -11.54 2.82 5.22
N GLU A 196 -12.41 2.50 6.18
CA GLU A 196 -13.68 1.83 5.93
C GLU A 196 -14.67 2.74 5.18
N GLN A 197 -14.69 4.05 5.47
CA GLN A 197 -15.45 5.03 4.69
C GLN A 197 -14.96 5.14 3.25
N GLY A 198 -13.66 4.93 3.02
CA GLY A 198 -13.08 4.81 1.67
C GLY A 198 -13.33 3.46 1.00
N GLY A 199 -14.05 2.53 1.64
CA GLY A 199 -14.39 1.21 1.08
C GLY A 199 -13.31 0.16 1.23
N GLY A 200 -12.27 0.40 2.05
CA GLY A 200 -11.18 -0.53 2.33
C GLY A 200 -11.42 -1.39 3.57
N HIS A 201 -10.52 -2.32 3.78
CA HIS A 201 -10.45 -3.19 4.97
C HIS A 201 -9.34 -2.69 5.90
N TRP A 202 -9.65 -2.55 7.20
CA TRP A 202 -8.68 -2.11 8.20
C TRP A 202 -8.30 -3.23 9.17
N ARG A 203 -7.00 -3.39 9.41
CA ARG A 203 -6.46 -4.31 10.43
C ARG A 203 -5.32 -3.66 11.21
N VAL A 204 -5.07 -4.13 12.43
CA VAL A 204 -3.92 -3.75 13.26
C VAL A 204 -3.18 -5.02 13.68
N ILE A 205 -1.87 -5.08 13.47
CA ILE A 205 -1.00 -6.18 13.89
C ILE A 205 0.16 -5.60 14.69
N ASN A 206 0.16 -5.83 16.01
CA ASN A 206 1.22 -5.39 16.92
C ASN A 206 2.18 -6.52 17.31
N ASP A 207 1.76 -7.77 17.14
CA ASP A 207 2.60 -8.94 17.35
C ASP A 207 3.34 -9.29 16.05
N LEU A 208 4.57 -8.81 15.93
CA LEU A 208 5.40 -9.01 14.75
C LEU A 208 5.98 -10.43 14.63
N ASP A 209 5.86 -11.26 15.68
CA ASP A 209 6.25 -12.67 15.63
C ASP A 209 5.20 -13.53 14.90
N ARG A 210 4.01 -12.96 14.62
CA ARG A 210 2.88 -13.62 13.96
C ARG A 210 2.43 -12.88 12.70
N LEU A 211 3.27 -12.93 11.67
CA LEU A 211 2.99 -12.29 10.38
C LEU A 211 2.30 -13.22 9.36
N ASP A 212 1.96 -14.46 9.73
CA ASP A 212 1.41 -15.45 8.79
C ASP A 212 0.10 -15.01 8.10
N GLY A 213 -0.64 -14.09 8.70
CA GLY A 213 -1.85 -13.51 8.11
C GLY A 213 -1.65 -12.13 7.46
N LEU A 214 -0.41 -11.71 7.21
CA LEU A 214 -0.12 -10.37 6.69
C LEU A 214 -0.41 -10.28 5.19
N LEU A 215 -0.03 -11.31 4.40
CA LEU A 215 -0.16 -11.37 2.94
C LEU A 215 -0.85 -12.66 2.51
#